data_93bc771d052b8f80e80da95f42d9ebf6
#
_entry.id   93bc771d052b8f80e80da95f42d9ebf6
#
_cell.length_a   1.000
_cell.length_b   1.000
_cell.length_c   1.000
_cell.angle_alpha   90.00
_cell.angle_beta   90.00
_cell.angle_gamma   90.00
#
_symmetry.space_group_name_H-M   'P 1'
#
loop_
_entity.id
_entity.type
_entity.pdbx_description
1 polymer ?
#
loop_
_entity_poly.entity_id
_entity_poly.type
_entity_poly.pdbx_seq_one_letter_code
_entity_poly.pdbx_strand_id
1 'polypeptide(L)'
;MTLPRHPAQVRNHTMKASTALPLLLLALLGNPVDAACDDGVAIKHAKAFWEHHRNFYYTDPARIKELLTPDFFSVLSREAECNADGEVCAIDADPWTNAQDGDVVEPITFSATSSSDSTVAVTMRYRLAMTDTRQEPQEVTLQLQKSGDQRCFLLDDLIPPGEGSLKKQLQQWQLQNDGGQQ
;
A
#
# COMPACT_ATOMS: atom_id res chain seq x y z
N MET A 1 -86.87 -15.90 55.76
CA MET A 1 -86.83 -14.56 55.14
C MET A 1 -85.46 -14.41 54.43
N THR A 2 -85.49 -14.57 53.14
CA THR A 2 -84.27 -14.75 52.31
C THR A 2 -84.24 -13.60 51.31
N LEU A 3 -83.18 -12.79 51.36
CA LEU A 3 -82.94 -11.68 50.43
C LEU A 3 -82.18 -12.21 49.21
N PRO A 4 -82.49 -11.79 47.97
CA PRO A 4 -81.74 -12.19 46.79
C PRO A 4 -80.54 -11.32 46.58
N ARG A 5 -79.46 -11.99 46.23
CA ARG A 5 -78.20 -11.36 45.76
C ARG A 5 -78.31 -11.00 44.29
N HIS A 6 -77.94 -9.73 43.98
CA HIS A 6 -77.67 -9.28 42.59
C HIS A 6 -76.30 -9.73 42.11
N PRO A 7 -76.17 -10.19 40.86
CA PRO A 7 -74.87 -10.46 40.29
C PRO A 7 -74.24 -9.15 39.69
N ALA A 8 -72.99 -8.97 40.04
CA ALA A 8 -72.19 -7.88 39.50
C ALA A 8 -71.81 -8.16 38.04
N GLN A 9 -72.10 -7.21 37.15
CA GLN A 9 -71.62 -7.22 35.77
C GLN A 9 -70.12 -6.90 35.70
N VAL A 10 -69.38 -7.87 35.17
CA VAL A 10 -67.96 -7.67 34.80
C VAL A 10 -67.88 -7.04 33.40
N ARG A 11 -67.44 -5.81 33.33
CA ARG A 11 -67.09 -5.13 32.06
C ARG A 11 -65.73 -5.63 31.58
N ASN A 12 -65.76 -6.39 30.50
CA ASN A 12 -64.55 -6.74 29.77
C ASN A 12 -64.07 -5.51 28.96
N HIS A 13 -62.94 -4.92 29.38
CA HIS A 13 -62.17 -4.00 28.57
C HIS A 13 -61.24 -4.81 27.68
N THR A 14 -61.56 -4.92 26.40
CA THR A 14 -60.67 -5.40 25.35
C THR A 14 -59.56 -4.37 25.12
N MET A 15 -58.40 -4.64 25.67
CA MET A 15 -57.16 -3.93 25.28
C MET A 15 -56.78 -4.36 23.88
N LYS A 16 -56.85 -3.42 22.91
CA LYS A 16 -56.21 -3.57 21.61
C LYS A 16 -54.71 -3.45 21.79
N ALA A 17 -54.03 -4.61 21.72
CA ALA A 17 -52.58 -4.65 21.63
C ALA A 17 -52.14 -4.09 20.25
N SER A 18 -51.58 -2.90 20.27
CA SER A 18 -50.92 -2.29 19.10
C SER A 18 -49.54 -2.90 19.00
N THR A 19 -49.35 -3.87 18.13
CA THR A 19 -48.04 -4.46 17.78
C THR A 19 -47.29 -3.44 16.97
N ALA A 20 -46.47 -2.63 17.63
CA ALA A 20 -45.43 -1.82 16.99
C ALA A 20 -44.30 -2.77 16.53
N LEU A 21 -44.23 -2.99 15.22
CA LEU A 21 -43.13 -3.71 14.56
C LEU A 21 -41.87 -2.88 14.68
N PRO A 22 -40.79 -3.33 15.35
CA PRO A 22 -39.54 -2.61 15.32
C PRO A 22 -38.95 -2.72 13.94
N LEU A 23 -38.86 -1.59 13.25
CA LEU A 23 -38.10 -1.44 12.02
C LEU A 23 -36.62 -1.68 12.36
N LEU A 24 -36.14 -2.91 12.13
CA LEU A 24 -34.74 -3.26 12.26
C LEU A 24 -33.98 -2.58 11.12
N LEU A 25 -33.46 -1.38 11.39
CA LEU A 25 -32.50 -0.70 10.53
C LEU A 25 -31.22 -1.53 10.56
N LEU A 26 -31.07 -2.50 9.64
CA LEU A 26 -29.76 -3.06 9.31
C LEU A 26 -28.92 -1.93 8.72
N ALA A 27 -28.18 -1.23 9.57
CA ALA A 27 -27.07 -0.42 9.13
C ALA A 27 -26.09 -1.37 8.44
N LEU A 28 -26.04 -1.30 7.11
CA LEU A 28 -24.96 -1.84 6.30
C LEU A 28 -23.69 -1.12 6.75
N LEU A 29 -23.00 -1.69 7.73
CA LEU A 29 -21.64 -1.34 8.09
C LEU A 29 -20.75 -1.85 6.94
N GLY A 30 -20.81 -1.17 5.80
CA GLY A 30 -19.74 -1.23 4.83
C GLY A 30 -18.48 -0.82 5.55
N ASN A 31 -17.46 -1.67 5.55
CA ASN A 31 -16.20 -1.37 6.20
C ASN A 31 -15.64 -0.04 5.65
N PRO A 32 -15.52 1.03 6.43
CA PRO A 32 -15.02 2.32 5.94
C PRO A 32 -13.53 2.28 5.55
N VAL A 33 -12.86 1.14 5.79
CA VAL A 33 -11.42 0.98 5.52
C VAL A 33 -11.12 0.92 4.02
N ASP A 34 -11.97 0.27 3.20
CA ASP A 34 -11.74 0.19 1.76
C ASP A 34 -11.97 1.53 1.02
N ALA A 35 -12.87 2.36 1.52
CA ALA A 35 -13.11 3.68 0.94
C ALA A 35 -11.98 4.69 1.28
N ALA A 36 -11.17 4.41 2.30
CA ALA A 36 -10.07 5.28 2.74
C ALA A 36 -8.75 4.98 2.01
N CYS A 37 -8.58 3.80 1.37
CA CYS A 37 -7.35 3.36 0.71
C CYS A 37 -7.55 3.30 -0.82
N ASP A 38 -7.88 4.45 -1.42
CA ASP A 38 -8.10 4.63 -2.84
C ASP A 38 -6.81 4.96 -3.62
N ASP A 39 -6.93 5.10 -4.94
CA ASP A 39 -5.82 5.46 -5.84
C ASP A 39 -5.20 6.82 -5.48
N GLY A 40 -5.98 7.77 -4.97
CA GLY A 40 -5.48 9.07 -4.52
C GLY A 40 -4.58 8.95 -3.30
N VAL A 41 -4.88 8.05 -2.38
CA VAL A 41 -4.03 7.73 -1.22
C VAL A 41 -2.78 6.98 -1.67
N ALA A 42 -2.89 6.06 -2.65
CA ALA A 42 -1.74 5.37 -3.22
C ALA A 42 -0.76 6.37 -3.88
N ILE A 43 -1.26 7.32 -4.66
CA ILE A 43 -0.44 8.39 -5.26
C ILE A 43 0.26 9.22 -4.18
N LYS A 44 -0.44 9.62 -3.12
CA LYS A 44 0.17 10.39 -2.01
C LYS A 44 1.25 9.58 -1.31
N HIS A 45 1.03 8.28 -1.11
CA HIS A 45 2.01 7.38 -0.49
C HIS A 45 3.28 7.27 -1.35
N ALA A 46 3.13 7.01 -2.65
CA ALA A 46 4.25 6.92 -3.60
C ALA A 46 5.04 8.24 -3.69
N LYS A 47 4.33 9.37 -3.74
CA LYS A 47 4.93 10.71 -3.76
C LYS A 47 5.74 10.98 -2.48
N ALA A 48 5.15 10.70 -1.31
CA ALA A 48 5.84 10.86 -0.02
C ALA A 48 7.07 9.95 0.07
N PHE A 49 6.98 8.71 -0.44
CA PHE A 49 8.12 7.80 -0.49
C PHE A 49 9.26 8.37 -1.35
N TRP A 50 8.97 8.86 -2.55
CA TRP A 50 9.94 9.55 -3.40
C TRP A 50 10.58 10.76 -2.70
N GLU A 51 9.77 11.64 -2.12
CA GLU A 51 10.23 12.88 -1.51
C GLU A 51 11.14 12.66 -0.28
N HIS A 52 10.85 11.62 0.53
CA HIS A 52 11.51 11.41 1.82
C HIS A 52 12.46 10.21 1.85
N HIS A 53 12.30 9.26 0.93
CA HIS A 53 13.02 7.99 0.95
C HIS A 53 13.63 7.62 -0.40
N ARG A 54 13.88 8.60 -1.29
CA ARG A 54 14.47 8.31 -2.61
C ARG A 54 15.82 7.58 -2.55
N ASN A 55 16.57 7.73 -1.46
CA ASN A 55 17.84 7.05 -1.24
C ASN A 55 17.67 5.72 -0.47
N PHE A 56 16.49 5.09 -0.53
CA PHE A 56 16.15 3.90 0.24
C PHE A 56 17.15 2.75 0.06
N TYR A 57 17.72 2.61 -1.10
CA TYR A 57 18.67 1.57 -1.48
C TYR A 57 20.10 1.77 -0.90
N TYR A 58 20.39 2.96 -0.38
CA TYR A 58 21.61 3.27 0.40
C TYR A 58 21.33 3.46 1.90
N THR A 59 20.06 3.38 2.29
CA THR A 59 19.65 3.59 3.67
C THR A 59 19.51 2.23 4.36
N ASP A 60 19.86 2.15 5.64
CA ASP A 60 19.53 0.98 6.45
C ASP A 60 18.01 0.69 6.36
N PRO A 61 17.61 -0.46 5.78
CA PRO A 61 16.20 -0.78 5.56
C PRO A 61 15.37 -0.81 6.86
N ALA A 62 16.00 -1.04 8.01
CA ALA A 62 15.32 -1.02 9.30
C ALA A 62 14.65 0.33 9.60
N ARG A 63 15.18 1.43 9.05
CA ARG A 63 14.63 2.78 9.23
C ARG A 63 13.31 3.02 8.49
N ILE A 64 13.06 2.24 7.45
CA ILE A 64 11.85 2.35 6.59
C ILE A 64 11.03 1.07 6.56
N LYS A 65 11.34 0.12 7.46
CA LYS A 65 10.68 -1.20 7.54
C LYS A 65 9.16 -1.09 7.54
N GLU A 66 8.64 -0.09 8.24
CA GLU A 66 7.19 0.13 8.38
C GLU A 66 6.51 0.58 7.07
N LEU A 67 7.28 0.96 6.05
CA LEU A 67 6.79 1.39 4.74
C LEU A 67 6.90 0.29 3.69
N LEU A 68 7.53 -0.84 4.02
CA LEU A 68 7.85 -1.94 3.11
C LEU A 68 7.02 -3.18 3.44
N THR A 69 6.72 -3.98 2.41
CA THR A 69 6.26 -5.35 2.66
C THR A 69 7.38 -6.18 3.29
N PRO A 70 7.04 -7.22 4.07
CA PRO A 70 8.06 -8.10 4.67
C PRO A 70 9.04 -8.68 3.64
N ASP A 71 8.55 -9.07 2.49
CA ASP A 71 9.37 -9.67 1.42
C ASP A 71 10.33 -8.64 0.82
N PHE A 72 9.85 -7.43 0.52
CA PHE A 72 10.72 -6.39 -0.03
C PHE A 72 11.75 -5.90 1.01
N PHE A 73 11.32 -5.77 2.27
CA PHE A 73 12.24 -5.49 3.38
C PHE A 73 13.34 -6.55 3.49
N SER A 74 13.00 -7.84 3.38
CA SER A 74 13.97 -8.94 3.49
C SER A 74 15.06 -8.86 2.42
N VAL A 75 14.69 -8.66 1.15
CA VAL A 75 15.68 -8.59 0.07
C VAL A 75 16.54 -7.33 0.13
N LEU A 76 15.98 -6.19 0.54
CA LEU A 76 16.74 -4.96 0.77
C LEU A 76 17.71 -5.08 1.96
N SER A 77 17.32 -5.81 3.01
CA SER A 77 18.21 -6.05 4.16
C SER A 77 19.42 -6.85 3.77
N ARG A 78 19.25 -7.89 2.94
CA ARG A 78 20.37 -8.69 2.43
C ARG A 78 21.27 -7.89 1.47
N GLU A 79 20.70 -7.01 0.67
CA GLU A 79 21.47 -6.08 -0.17
C GLU A 79 22.30 -5.14 0.69
N ALA A 80 21.71 -4.57 1.74
CA ALA A 80 22.42 -3.70 2.69
C ALA A 80 23.53 -4.43 3.47
N GLU A 81 23.31 -5.69 3.85
CA GLU A 81 24.34 -6.54 4.49
C GLU A 81 25.53 -6.76 3.55
N CYS A 82 25.26 -7.07 2.27
CA CYS A 82 26.31 -7.22 1.27
C CYS A 82 27.10 -5.93 1.07
N ASN A 83 26.43 -4.79 0.96
CA ASN A 83 27.06 -3.48 0.76
C ASN A 83 27.83 -2.98 2.01
N ALA A 84 27.60 -3.55 3.18
CA ALA A 84 28.22 -3.11 4.44
C ALA A 84 29.76 -3.20 4.41
N ASP A 85 30.33 -4.13 3.64
CA ASP A 85 31.77 -4.31 3.47
C ASP A 85 32.33 -3.46 2.31
N GLY A 86 31.50 -2.58 1.70
CA GLY A 86 31.89 -1.69 0.60
C GLY A 86 31.92 -2.37 -0.77
N GLU A 87 31.30 -3.53 -0.89
CA GLU A 87 31.13 -4.24 -2.16
C GLU A 87 29.94 -3.67 -2.95
N VAL A 88 30.00 -3.73 -4.28
CA VAL A 88 28.86 -3.48 -5.16
C VAL A 88 28.11 -4.81 -5.32
N CYS A 89 26.87 -4.84 -4.86
CA CYS A 89 26.05 -6.04 -4.89
C CYS A 89 25.06 -6.03 -6.08
N ALA A 90 23.77 -6.25 -5.85
CA ALA A 90 22.81 -6.32 -6.95
C ALA A 90 22.41 -4.93 -7.50
N ILE A 91 22.47 -3.89 -6.68
CA ILE A 91 22.10 -2.51 -7.06
C ILE A 91 23.39 -1.74 -7.40
N ASP A 92 23.67 -1.58 -8.69
CA ASP A 92 24.82 -0.85 -9.22
C ASP A 92 24.45 0.50 -9.85
N ALA A 93 23.17 0.82 -9.97
CA ALA A 93 22.63 2.07 -10.48
C ALA A 93 21.47 2.57 -9.62
N ASP A 94 21.12 3.84 -9.72
CA ASP A 94 19.95 4.40 -9.04
C ASP A 94 18.66 3.73 -9.55
N PRO A 95 17.90 3.02 -8.70
CA PRO A 95 16.69 2.32 -9.13
C PRO A 95 15.57 3.23 -9.65
N TRP A 96 15.61 4.52 -9.33
CA TRP A 96 14.65 5.48 -9.86
C TRP A 96 14.90 5.86 -11.30
N THR A 97 16.15 5.82 -11.73
CA THR A 97 16.57 6.30 -13.05
C THR A 97 17.17 5.20 -13.91
N ASN A 98 17.55 4.08 -13.32
CA ASN A 98 18.38 3.04 -13.95
C ASN A 98 19.66 3.62 -14.58
N ALA A 99 20.24 4.62 -13.94
CA ALA A 99 21.43 5.29 -14.41
C ALA A 99 22.39 5.57 -13.24
N GLN A 100 23.67 5.62 -13.52
CA GLN A 100 24.69 5.99 -12.54
C GLN A 100 24.82 7.53 -12.40
N ASP A 101 24.45 8.26 -13.45
CA ASP A 101 24.52 9.72 -13.52
C ASP A 101 23.20 10.29 -14.04
N GLY A 102 22.99 11.59 -13.80
CA GLY A 102 21.82 12.33 -14.26
C GLY A 102 20.90 12.78 -13.15
N ASP A 103 20.12 13.80 -13.44
CA ASP A 103 19.17 14.39 -12.49
C ASP A 103 17.72 14.19 -12.93
N VAL A 104 16.87 13.83 -11.96
CA VAL A 104 15.41 13.85 -12.16
C VAL A 104 14.95 15.31 -12.16
N VAL A 105 14.38 15.75 -13.29
CA VAL A 105 13.89 17.13 -13.45
C VAL A 105 12.39 17.19 -13.70
N GLU A 106 11.81 18.31 -13.29
CA GLU A 106 10.39 18.62 -13.44
C GLU A 106 9.96 18.71 -14.93
N PRO A 107 8.68 18.43 -15.25
CA PRO A 107 7.61 18.10 -14.30
C PRO A 107 7.64 16.63 -13.86
N ILE A 108 7.40 16.40 -12.57
CA ILE A 108 7.20 15.06 -12.02
C ILE A 108 5.70 14.82 -11.85
N THR A 109 5.19 13.75 -12.43
CA THR A 109 3.78 13.38 -12.34
C THR A 109 3.60 11.96 -11.83
N PHE A 110 2.50 11.72 -11.10
CA PHE A 110 2.16 10.40 -10.56
C PHE A 110 0.77 10.00 -11.04
N SER A 111 0.62 8.75 -11.44
CA SER A 111 -0.67 8.15 -11.81
C SER A 111 -0.79 6.74 -11.25
N ALA A 112 -1.95 6.39 -10.74
CA ALA A 112 -2.22 5.06 -10.21
C ALA A 112 -3.02 4.22 -11.20
N THR A 113 -2.79 2.91 -11.16
CA THR A 113 -3.57 1.89 -11.85
C THR A 113 -3.71 0.69 -10.91
N SER A 114 -4.93 0.37 -10.51
CA SER A 114 -5.19 -0.81 -9.71
C SER A 114 -4.89 -2.07 -10.52
N SER A 115 -3.94 -2.88 -10.05
CA SER A 115 -3.52 -4.13 -10.71
C SER A 115 -4.36 -5.31 -10.23
N SER A 116 -4.89 -5.23 -9.01
CA SER A 116 -5.80 -6.21 -8.38
C SER A 116 -6.52 -5.56 -7.19
N ASP A 117 -7.37 -6.33 -6.50
CA ASP A 117 -8.03 -5.87 -5.28
C ASP A 117 -7.04 -5.53 -4.14
N SER A 118 -5.85 -6.12 -4.16
CA SER A 118 -4.82 -5.98 -3.12
C SER A 118 -3.60 -5.17 -3.54
N THR A 119 -3.44 -4.82 -4.83
CA THR A 119 -2.24 -4.14 -5.34
C THR A 119 -2.59 -2.96 -6.23
N VAL A 120 -1.80 -1.89 -6.09
CA VAL A 120 -1.88 -0.68 -6.91
C VAL A 120 -0.50 -0.37 -7.47
N ALA A 121 -0.40 -0.21 -8.78
CA ALA A 121 0.80 0.30 -9.43
C ALA A 121 0.71 1.83 -9.52
N VAL A 122 1.70 2.53 -8.99
CA VAL A 122 1.83 3.98 -9.14
C VAL A 122 3.02 4.29 -10.02
N THR A 123 2.76 4.84 -11.19
CA THR A 123 3.80 5.24 -12.14
C THR A 123 4.14 6.72 -11.92
N MET A 124 5.41 6.97 -11.64
CA MET A 124 6.03 8.29 -11.61
C MET A 124 6.66 8.56 -12.98
N ARG A 125 6.30 9.67 -13.63
CA ARG A 125 6.89 10.12 -14.90
C ARG A 125 7.64 11.41 -14.68
N TYR A 126 8.82 11.49 -15.29
CA TYR A 126 9.74 12.62 -15.15
C TYR A 126 10.63 12.74 -16.41
N ARG A 127 11.54 13.69 -16.40
CA ARG A 127 12.63 13.76 -17.38
C ARG A 127 13.96 13.51 -16.66
N LEU A 128 14.80 12.66 -17.24
CA LEU A 128 16.17 12.46 -16.79
C LEU A 128 17.08 13.38 -17.57
N ALA A 129 17.73 14.33 -16.89
CA ALA A 129 18.72 15.21 -17.48
C ALA A 129 20.11 14.57 -17.34
N MET A 130 20.67 14.10 -18.47
CA MET A 130 22.04 13.60 -18.53
C MET A 130 23.05 14.72 -18.72
N THR A 131 22.61 15.84 -19.29
CA THR A 131 23.34 17.10 -19.46
C THR A 131 22.34 18.26 -19.52
N ASP A 132 22.81 19.49 -19.49
CA ASP A 132 21.97 20.69 -19.61
C ASP A 132 21.07 20.69 -20.86
N THR A 133 21.51 20.02 -21.94
CA THR A 133 20.79 19.96 -23.22
C THR A 133 20.16 18.64 -23.57
N ARG A 134 20.51 17.55 -22.86
CA ARG A 134 19.98 16.21 -23.11
C ARG A 134 19.08 15.77 -21.98
N GLN A 135 17.80 15.76 -22.25
CA GLN A 135 16.77 15.28 -21.32
C GLN A 135 15.89 14.22 -22.00
N GLU A 136 15.70 13.09 -21.34
CA GLU A 136 14.92 11.99 -21.85
C GLU A 136 13.71 11.71 -20.94
N PRO A 137 12.52 11.45 -21.50
CA PRO A 137 11.37 11.04 -20.70
C PRO A 137 11.62 9.65 -20.11
N GLN A 138 11.32 9.50 -18.84
CA GLN A 138 11.47 8.25 -18.09
C GLN A 138 10.23 7.98 -17.25
N GLU A 139 10.05 6.72 -16.90
CA GLU A 139 9.05 6.32 -15.94
C GLU A 139 9.58 5.20 -15.03
N VAL A 140 9.20 5.27 -13.77
CA VAL A 140 9.42 4.24 -12.76
C VAL A 140 8.08 3.89 -12.13
N THR A 141 7.87 2.62 -11.80
CA THR A 141 6.61 2.17 -11.19
C THR A 141 6.86 1.62 -9.79
N LEU A 142 6.13 2.16 -8.81
CA LEU A 142 6.05 1.63 -7.47
C LEU A 142 4.88 0.65 -7.40
N GLN A 143 5.14 -0.59 -7.01
CA GLN A 143 4.12 -1.58 -6.70
C GLN A 143 3.77 -1.48 -5.23
N LEU A 144 2.53 -1.09 -4.95
CA LEU A 144 2.02 -0.93 -3.60
C LEU A 144 1.07 -2.06 -3.27
N GLN A 145 1.27 -2.70 -2.13
CA GLN A 145 0.35 -3.67 -1.57
C GLN A 145 -0.56 -2.99 -0.54
N LYS A 146 -1.88 -3.23 -0.63
CA LYS A 146 -2.82 -2.77 0.40
C LYS A 146 -2.50 -3.43 1.73
N SER A 147 -2.33 -2.61 2.74
CA SER A 147 -2.20 -3.02 4.14
C SER A 147 -3.58 -3.00 4.80
N GLY A 148 -3.88 -3.98 5.62
CA GLY A 148 -5.12 -4.01 6.39
C GLY A 148 -5.14 -3.03 7.58
N ASP A 149 -4.12 -2.18 7.70
CA ASP A 149 -3.97 -1.20 8.78
C ASP A 149 -4.19 0.25 8.30
N GLN A 150 -4.02 1.21 9.21
CA GLN A 150 -4.25 2.63 8.94
C GLN A 150 -3.30 3.25 7.90
N ARG A 151 -2.23 2.55 7.53
CA ARG A 151 -1.23 3.03 6.54
C ARG A 151 -1.72 2.89 5.11
N CYS A 152 -2.74 2.09 4.88
CA CYS A 152 -3.31 1.75 3.59
C CYS A 152 -2.38 0.98 2.65
N PHE A 153 -1.13 1.39 2.51
CA PHE A 153 -0.21 0.83 1.52
C PHE A 153 1.18 0.59 2.10
N LEU A 154 1.82 -0.48 1.60
CA LEU A 154 3.23 -0.78 1.79
C LEU A 154 3.88 -0.89 0.41
N LEU A 155 5.11 -0.41 0.26
CA LEU A 155 5.88 -0.62 -0.96
C LEU A 155 6.32 -2.08 -1.02
N ASP A 156 5.91 -2.75 -2.10
CA ASP A 156 6.21 -4.17 -2.34
C ASP A 156 7.33 -4.37 -3.37
N ASP A 157 7.44 -3.45 -4.31
CA ASP A 157 8.45 -3.51 -5.37
C ASP A 157 8.64 -2.16 -6.04
N LEU A 158 9.73 -2.02 -6.75
CA LEU A 158 9.98 -0.92 -7.66
C LEU A 158 10.40 -1.49 -9.01
N ILE A 159 9.87 -0.92 -10.09
CA ILE A 159 10.20 -1.28 -11.45
C ILE A 159 11.01 -0.12 -12.04
N PRO A 160 12.34 -0.23 -12.13
CA PRO A 160 13.19 0.80 -12.72
C PRO A 160 12.89 1.02 -14.20
N PRO A 161 13.26 2.18 -14.77
CA PRO A 161 13.09 2.45 -16.21
C PRO A 161 13.77 1.41 -17.09
N GLY A 162 13.00 0.81 -18.00
CA GLY A 162 13.51 -0.20 -18.95
C GLY A 162 13.83 -1.56 -18.35
N GLU A 163 13.60 -1.76 -17.06
CA GLU A 163 13.93 -2.98 -16.33
C GLU A 163 12.68 -3.73 -15.85
N GLY A 164 12.92 -4.89 -15.23
CA GLY A 164 11.90 -5.65 -14.53
C GLY A 164 11.81 -5.29 -13.05
N SER A 165 11.18 -6.16 -12.29
CA SER A 165 11.04 -6.06 -10.83
C SER A 165 12.40 -6.00 -10.12
N LEU A 166 12.66 -4.93 -9.39
CA LEU A 166 13.85 -4.79 -8.53
C LEU A 166 13.89 -5.89 -7.48
N LYS A 167 12.76 -6.18 -6.83
CA LYS A 167 12.65 -7.26 -5.84
C LYS A 167 13.10 -8.61 -6.43
N LYS A 168 12.67 -8.93 -7.63
CA LYS A 168 13.08 -10.18 -8.31
C LYS A 168 14.56 -10.18 -8.70
N GLN A 169 15.11 -9.05 -9.15
CA GLN A 169 16.52 -8.92 -9.45
C GLN A 169 17.38 -9.19 -8.20
N LEU A 170 17.03 -8.55 -7.07
CA LEU A 170 17.67 -8.80 -5.78
C LEU A 170 17.60 -10.27 -5.36
N GLN A 171 16.42 -10.88 -5.45
CA GLN A 171 16.24 -12.30 -5.12
C GLN A 171 17.10 -13.22 -6.00
N GLN A 172 17.14 -12.96 -7.30
CA GLN A 172 17.93 -13.76 -8.23
C GLN A 172 19.43 -13.63 -7.96
N TRP A 173 19.92 -12.40 -7.74
CA TRP A 173 21.31 -12.15 -7.41
C TRP A 173 21.71 -12.85 -6.11
N GLN A 174 20.89 -12.77 -5.07
CA GLN A 174 21.11 -13.42 -3.79
C GLN A 174 21.19 -14.95 -3.92
N LEU A 175 20.27 -15.56 -4.68
CA LEU A 175 20.30 -17.01 -4.93
C LEU A 175 21.57 -17.47 -5.65
N GLN A 176 22.10 -16.66 -6.58
CA GLN A 176 23.31 -16.98 -7.32
C GLN A 176 24.58 -16.89 -6.44
N ASN A 177 24.60 -15.97 -5.49
CA ASN A 177 25.76 -15.70 -4.64
C ASN A 177 25.75 -16.52 -3.33
N ASP A 178 24.58 -16.90 -2.78
CA ASP A 178 24.48 -17.84 -1.66
C ASP A 178 24.94 -19.25 -2.01
N GLY A 179 24.84 -19.67 -3.29
CA GLY A 179 25.30 -20.98 -3.76
C GLY A 179 26.82 -21.15 -3.89
N GLY A 180 27.58 -20.04 -3.77
CA GLY A 180 29.05 -20.05 -3.89
C GLY A 180 29.83 -20.19 -2.58
N GLN A 181 29.17 -20.25 -1.45
CA GLN A 181 29.79 -20.34 -0.11
C GLN A 181 29.73 -21.74 0.53
N GLN A 182 29.69 -22.83 -0.29
CA GLN A 182 29.77 -24.20 0.19
C GLN A 182 31.13 -24.81 -0.12
#